data_e0d4b52e1379f4728c78872718ea2b0f
#
_entry.id   e0d4b52e1379f4728c78872718ea2b0f
#
_cell.length_a   1.000
_cell.length_b   1.000
_cell.length_c   1.000
_cell.angle_alpha   90.00
_cell.angle_beta   90.00
_cell.angle_gamma   90.00
#
_symmetry.space_group_name_H-M   'P 1'
#
loop_
_entity.id
_entity.type
_entity.pdbx_description
1 polymer ?
#
loop_
_entity_poly.entity_id
_entity_poly.type
_entity_poly.pdbx_seq_one_letter_code
_entity_poly.pdbx_strand_id
1 'polypeptide(L)'
;MLEKQRTIKNQITMSGVGLHTGNKSNMTFKPAPENYGVKFKRIDLPGSPEIPADIDHVIDISRGTTIAKDGAEVHTVEHVLASIMGCEIDNIIIELDSNEPPIMDGSAKDYVETLKKADITEQEAKRDYLVIEDTVHYHDDKTNVDIVALPLKDDFRISVMIDYNNPALGVQHTGLFNLQKEFEKEFAPSRTFCFLSEIEYLQEQNLIKGGDLNNAIVIVDKDASDSELESLKKKIGIEESIILGSNGILNNRELRFRNEPARHKLLDLIGDLALIGAPVKGQILAARPGHKSNVEFTKMLRKLYLQKKIEKKFQVLKSENCIFDIEAILEIMPHRYPFLMVDRIIDIEVNKRIVGLKNVTYNEPFFNGHFPNR
;
A
#
# COMPACT_ATOMS: atom_id res chain seq x y z
N MET A 1 -5.52 25.86 7.03
CA MET A 1 -4.07 25.84 6.71
C MET A 1 -3.79 24.57 5.92
N LEU A 2 -2.89 24.61 4.94
CA LEU A 2 -2.44 23.40 4.25
C LEU A 2 -1.59 22.59 5.23
N GLU A 3 -1.88 21.30 5.36
CA GLU A 3 -1.17 20.41 6.28
C GLU A 3 0.29 20.23 5.83
N LYS A 4 1.21 20.18 6.78
CA LYS A 4 2.65 20.00 6.55
C LYS A 4 3.02 18.52 6.51
N GLN A 5 4.08 18.19 5.76
CA GLN A 5 4.67 16.86 5.77
C GLN A 5 5.23 16.53 7.15
N ARG A 6 5.33 15.23 7.45
CA ARG A 6 5.83 14.72 8.72
C ARG A 6 6.91 13.67 8.52
N THR A 7 7.84 13.64 9.46
CA THR A 7 8.86 12.61 9.65
C THR A 7 9.00 12.29 11.14
N ILE A 8 9.92 11.42 11.51
CA ILE A 8 10.31 11.21 12.91
C ILE A 8 11.53 12.05 13.26
N LYS A 9 11.72 12.38 14.55
CA LYS A 9 12.84 13.18 15.02
C LYS A 9 14.06 12.31 15.35
N ASN A 10 13.83 11.17 15.98
CA ASN A 10 14.87 10.28 16.45
C ASN A 10 14.83 8.96 15.71
N GLN A 11 15.99 8.37 15.42
CA GLN A 11 16.02 6.99 14.95
C GLN A 11 15.63 6.03 16.08
N ILE A 12 14.98 4.93 15.73
CA ILE A 12 14.55 3.91 16.67
C ILE A 12 14.58 2.52 16.01
N THR A 13 15.03 1.51 16.76
CA THR A 13 15.17 0.14 16.27
C THR A 13 14.22 -0.80 17.01
N MET A 14 13.69 -1.75 16.29
CA MET A 14 12.95 -2.89 16.82
C MET A 14 13.47 -4.19 16.20
N SER A 15 13.32 -5.30 16.90
CA SER A 15 13.88 -6.60 16.51
C SER A 15 12.84 -7.70 16.68
N GLY A 16 12.89 -8.70 15.82
CA GLY A 16 12.01 -9.87 15.87
C GLY A 16 12.32 -10.87 14.78
N VAL A 17 11.31 -11.59 14.31
CA VAL A 17 11.43 -12.55 13.20
C VAL A 17 10.43 -12.22 12.11
N GLY A 18 10.78 -12.49 10.85
CA GLY A 18 9.87 -12.38 9.71
C GLY A 18 8.81 -13.49 9.76
N LEU A 19 7.56 -13.18 9.40
CA LEU A 19 6.44 -14.12 9.42
C LEU A 19 6.66 -15.31 8.48
N HIS A 20 7.01 -15.02 7.24
CA HIS A 20 7.12 -16.05 6.19
C HIS A 20 8.52 -16.65 6.11
N THR A 21 9.54 -15.83 6.24
CA THR A 21 10.94 -16.27 6.13
C THR A 21 11.46 -16.93 7.41
N GLY A 22 10.95 -16.51 8.57
CA GLY A 22 11.47 -16.93 9.89
C GLY A 22 12.85 -16.34 10.20
N ASN A 23 13.38 -15.46 9.35
CA ASN A 23 14.66 -14.83 9.56
C ASN A 23 14.61 -13.82 10.71
N LYS A 24 15.65 -13.77 11.52
CA LYS A 24 15.83 -12.66 12.47
C LYS A 24 15.97 -11.36 11.70
N SER A 25 15.31 -10.33 12.16
CA SER A 25 15.28 -9.03 11.50
C SER A 25 15.38 -7.91 12.53
N ASN A 26 16.33 -7.01 12.31
CA ASN A 26 16.39 -5.72 12.98
C ASN A 26 15.93 -4.66 12.00
N MET A 27 14.92 -3.93 12.37
CA MET A 27 14.35 -2.84 11.59
C MET A 27 14.56 -1.51 12.30
N THR A 28 15.16 -0.55 11.62
CA THR A 28 15.42 0.79 12.16
C THR A 28 14.67 1.84 11.35
N PHE A 29 13.79 2.57 12.01
CA PHE A 29 13.19 3.78 11.45
C PHE A 29 14.14 4.96 11.63
N LYS A 30 14.35 5.73 10.55
CA LYS A 30 15.21 6.93 10.54
C LYS A 30 14.46 8.11 9.93
N PRO A 31 14.73 9.35 10.41
CA PRO A 31 14.17 10.53 9.78
C PRO A 31 14.63 10.66 8.33
N ALA A 32 13.77 11.21 7.49
CA ALA A 32 14.08 11.51 6.10
C ALA A 32 13.77 12.97 5.76
N PRO A 33 14.46 13.57 4.77
CA PRO A 33 14.18 14.94 4.34
C PRO A 33 12.80 15.08 3.68
N GLU A 34 12.39 16.30 3.50
CA GLU A 34 11.14 16.64 2.78
C GLU A 34 11.10 16.04 1.36
N ASN A 35 9.92 15.60 0.96
CA ASN A 35 9.66 15.01 -0.36
C ASN A 35 10.46 13.72 -0.67
N TYR A 36 11.02 13.09 0.38
CA TYR A 36 11.77 11.83 0.23
C TYR A 36 10.83 10.64 0.02
N GLY A 37 9.65 10.67 0.64
CA GLY A 37 8.70 9.57 0.69
C GLY A 37 9.13 8.46 1.66
N VAL A 38 8.52 7.30 1.51
CA VAL A 38 8.81 6.09 2.30
C VAL A 38 9.73 5.18 1.51
N LYS A 39 10.88 4.79 2.07
CA LYS A 39 11.79 3.85 1.42
C LYS A 39 12.32 2.81 2.40
N PHE A 40 12.38 1.58 1.93
CA PHE A 40 13.12 0.50 2.58
C PHE A 40 14.56 0.49 2.11
N LYS A 41 15.49 0.17 3.03
CA LYS A 41 16.92 0.10 2.74
C LYS A 41 17.50 -1.20 3.30
N ARG A 42 18.02 -2.06 2.43
CA ARG A 42 18.62 -3.36 2.78
C ARG A 42 20.09 -3.20 3.13
N ILE A 43 20.34 -2.99 4.44
CA ILE A 43 21.71 -2.72 4.95
C ILE A 43 22.60 -3.96 5.04
N ASP A 44 22.04 -5.14 4.92
CA ASP A 44 22.72 -6.43 4.83
C ASP A 44 23.27 -6.75 3.42
N LEU A 45 22.84 -5.99 2.40
CA LEU A 45 23.26 -6.18 1.02
C LEU A 45 24.35 -5.17 0.62
N PRO A 46 25.28 -5.56 -0.29
CA PRO A 46 26.28 -4.65 -0.82
C PRO A 46 25.67 -3.37 -1.40
N GLY A 47 26.23 -2.21 -1.04
CA GLY A 47 25.72 -0.92 -1.50
C GLY A 47 24.46 -0.44 -0.81
N SER A 48 23.90 -1.22 0.10
CA SER A 48 22.67 -0.88 0.88
C SER A 48 21.56 -0.29 0.00
N PRO A 49 21.03 -1.07 -0.98
CA PRO A 49 20.06 -0.60 -1.95
C PRO A 49 18.79 -0.09 -1.29
N GLU A 50 18.24 1.00 -1.87
CA GLU A 50 16.99 1.61 -1.44
C GLU A 50 15.84 1.20 -2.37
N ILE A 51 14.74 0.73 -1.80
CA ILE A 51 13.53 0.31 -2.48
C ILE A 51 12.42 1.30 -2.11
N PRO A 52 11.94 2.14 -3.05
CA PRO A 52 10.77 2.98 -2.79
C PRO A 52 9.54 2.14 -2.45
N ALA A 53 8.81 2.55 -1.41
CA ALA A 53 7.54 1.94 -1.08
C ALA A 53 6.43 2.51 -1.97
N ASP A 54 6.44 2.14 -3.22
CA ASP A 54 5.42 2.51 -4.19
C ASP A 54 4.96 1.30 -5.03
N ILE A 55 3.83 1.44 -5.69
CA ILE A 55 3.17 0.37 -6.41
C ILE A 55 3.97 -0.14 -7.62
N ASP A 56 4.85 0.71 -8.18
CA ASP A 56 5.66 0.36 -9.34
C ASP A 56 6.78 -0.64 -8.99
N HIS A 57 7.09 -0.80 -7.70
CA HIS A 57 8.08 -1.75 -7.17
C HIS A 57 7.47 -3.04 -6.61
N VAL A 58 6.15 -3.22 -6.65
CA VAL A 58 5.50 -4.46 -6.20
C VAL A 58 5.76 -5.58 -7.20
N ILE A 59 6.33 -6.69 -6.71
CA ILE A 59 6.68 -7.86 -7.54
C ILE A 59 5.91 -9.12 -7.19
N ASP A 60 5.46 -9.28 -5.95
CA ASP A 60 4.69 -10.42 -5.50
C ASP A 60 3.64 -10.03 -4.46
N ILE A 61 2.51 -10.73 -4.49
CA ILE A 61 1.33 -10.52 -3.65
C ILE A 61 0.72 -11.83 -3.15
N SER A 62 1.43 -12.93 -3.26
CA SER A 62 0.91 -14.27 -3.00
C SER A 62 0.59 -14.50 -1.52
N ARG A 63 1.29 -13.82 -0.62
CA ARG A 63 1.22 -14.02 0.84
C ARG A 63 1.28 -12.76 1.69
N GLY A 64 1.47 -11.65 1.08
CA GLY A 64 1.67 -10.32 1.59
C GLY A 64 2.27 -9.50 0.47
N THR A 65 2.45 -8.23 0.66
CA THR A 65 2.98 -7.36 -0.39
C THR A 65 4.51 -7.34 -0.35
N THR A 66 5.13 -7.77 -1.46
CA THR A 66 6.59 -7.76 -1.65
C THR A 66 6.98 -6.68 -2.64
N ILE A 67 7.92 -5.83 -2.24
CA ILE A 67 8.52 -4.81 -3.10
C ILE A 67 9.99 -5.14 -3.41
N ALA A 68 10.45 -4.76 -4.60
CA ALA A 68 11.84 -5.01 -5.01
C ALA A 68 12.37 -3.91 -5.93
N LYS A 69 13.70 -3.75 -5.88
CA LYS A 69 14.47 -2.90 -6.78
C LYS A 69 15.93 -3.32 -6.79
N ASP A 70 16.56 -3.29 -7.96
CA ASP A 70 18.00 -3.52 -8.16
C ASP A 70 18.50 -4.84 -7.51
N GLY A 71 17.67 -5.89 -7.55
CA GLY A 71 18.00 -7.20 -6.97
C GLY A 71 17.79 -7.33 -5.46
N ALA A 72 17.37 -6.27 -4.80
CA ALA A 72 16.95 -6.31 -3.39
C ALA A 72 15.43 -6.41 -3.30
N GLU A 73 14.94 -7.14 -2.29
CA GLU A 73 13.50 -7.32 -2.03
C GLU A 73 13.19 -7.22 -0.54
N VAL A 74 11.95 -6.79 -0.23
CA VAL A 74 11.39 -6.79 1.11
C VAL A 74 9.97 -7.34 1.05
N HIS A 75 9.72 -8.39 1.85
CA HIS A 75 8.43 -9.07 1.96
C HIS A 75 7.56 -8.44 3.05
N THR A 76 6.24 -8.66 3.00
CA THR A 76 5.29 -8.36 4.08
C THR A 76 5.38 -6.91 4.57
N VAL A 77 5.35 -5.96 3.62
CA VAL A 77 5.54 -4.52 3.93
C VAL A 77 4.26 -3.84 4.43
N GLU A 78 3.10 -4.45 4.23
CA GLU A 78 1.78 -3.85 4.44
C GLU A 78 1.54 -3.38 5.88
N HIS A 79 1.94 -4.13 6.90
CA HIS A 79 1.73 -3.73 8.30
C HIS A 79 2.58 -2.52 8.69
N VAL A 80 3.83 -2.48 8.22
CA VAL A 80 4.72 -1.32 8.40
C VAL A 80 4.16 -0.10 7.69
N LEU A 81 3.73 -0.26 6.44
CA LEU A 81 3.16 0.83 5.63
C LEU A 81 1.83 1.34 6.22
N ALA A 82 0.98 0.43 6.71
CA ALA A 82 -0.24 0.81 7.43
C ALA A 82 0.07 1.66 8.66
N SER A 83 1.13 1.32 9.41
CA SER A 83 1.55 2.07 10.59
C SER A 83 2.06 3.47 10.23
N ILE A 84 2.84 3.59 9.16
CA ILE A 84 3.35 4.86 8.64
C ILE A 84 2.21 5.75 8.18
N MET A 85 1.28 5.21 7.39
CA MET A 85 0.09 5.94 6.95
C MET A 85 -0.83 6.32 8.13
N GLY A 86 -1.04 5.41 9.08
CA GLY A 86 -1.85 5.62 10.28
C GLY A 86 -1.26 6.67 11.23
N CYS A 87 0.07 6.80 11.28
CA CYS A 87 0.79 7.84 11.99
C CYS A 87 0.96 9.13 11.17
N GLU A 88 0.46 9.16 9.93
CA GLU A 88 0.56 10.29 9.00
C GLU A 88 2.00 10.77 8.76
N ILE A 89 2.94 9.83 8.64
CA ILE A 89 4.33 10.09 8.31
C ILE A 89 4.48 10.07 6.79
N ASP A 90 5.06 11.12 6.23
CA ASP A 90 5.24 11.27 4.79
C ASP A 90 6.65 10.85 4.33
N ASN A 91 7.66 11.07 5.19
CA ASN A 91 9.07 10.88 4.84
C ASN A 91 9.79 10.05 5.90
N ILE A 92 10.28 8.87 5.54
CA ILE A 92 10.96 7.97 6.46
C ILE A 92 11.86 6.98 5.71
N ILE A 93 13.01 6.65 6.30
CA ILE A 93 13.88 5.56 5.88
C ILE A 93 13.66 4.38 6.83
N ILE A 94 13.46 3.20 6.27
CA ILE A 94 13.27 1.94 7.00
C ILE A 94 14.46 1.04 6.66
N GLU A 95 15.46 1.02 7.52
CA GLU A 95 16.61 0.13 7.35
C GLU A 95 16.29 -1.27 7.87
N LEU A 96 16.65 -2.29 7.07
CA LEU A 96 16.48 -3.70 7.40
C LEU A 96 17.81 -4.44 7.19
N ASP A 97 18.17 -5.30 8.14
CA ASP A 97 19.27 -6.26 8.01
C ASP A 97 18.80 -7.66 7.55
N SER A 98 17.56 -7.73 7.04
CA SER A 98 16.91 -8.94 6.54
C SER A 98 15.92 -8.59 5.44
N ASN A 99 15.35 -9.59 4.78
CA ASN A 99 14.40 -9.43 3.67
C ASN A 99 12.92 -9.33 4.11
N GLU A 100 12.65 -9.29 5.42
CA GLU A 100 11.28 -9.19 5.93
C GLU A 100 11.27 -8.41 7.25
N PRO A 101 10.34 -7.44 7.45
CA PRO A 101 10.16 -6.79 8.73
C PRO A 101 9.81 -7.78 9.85
N PRO A 102 10.16 -7.50 11.12
CA PRO A 102 9.78 -8.35 12.24
C PRO A 102 8.27 -8.34 12.42
N ILE A 103 7.61 -9.48 12.39
CA ILE A 103 6.12 -9.58 12.44
C ILE A 103 5.53 -9.14 13.78
N MET A 104 6.32 -9.14 14.83
CA MET A 104 5.91 -8.82 16.19
C MET A 104 4.74 -9.70 16.67
N ASP A 105 3.63 -9.10 17.07
CA ASP A 105 2.42 -9.82 17.50
C ASP A 105 1.42 -10.09 16.36
N GLY A 106 1.84 -9.87 15.10
CA GLY A 106 1.00 -10.04 13.91
C GLY A 106 0.06 -8.87 13.63
N SER A 107 0.20 -7.77 14.36
CA SER A 107 -0.55 -6.54 14.17
C SER A 107 0.36 -5.36 13.83
N ALA A 108 -0.20 -4.17 13.66
CA ALA A 108 0.57 -2.94 13.46
C ALA A 108 0.86 -2.19 14.78
N LYS A 109 0.43 -2.70 15.92
CA LYS A 109 0.51 -2.01 17.21
C LYS A 109 1.93 -1.62 17.59
N ASP A 110 2.85 -2.58 17.58
CA ASP A 110 4.22 -2.37 18.03
C ASP A 110 4.97 -1.37 17.10
N TYR A 111 4.65 -1.35 15.80
CA TYR A 111 5.19 -0.36 14.87
C TYR A 111 4.69 1.05 15.21
N VAL A 112 3.38 1.20 15.45
CA VAL A 112 2.80 2.51 15.84
C VAL A 112 3.40 3.01 17.15
N GLU A 113 3.51 2.16 18.17
CA GLU A 113 4.13 2.51 19.45
C GLU A 113 5.60 2.92 19.27
N THR A 114 6.33 2.21 18.42
CA THR A 114 7.74 2.50 18.11
C THR A 114 7.87 3.84 17.38
N LEU A 115 7.07 4.10 16.35
CA LEU A 115 7.07 5.36 15.61
C LEU A 115 6.73 6.55 16.53
N LYS A 116 5.79 6.40 17.44
CA LYS A 116 5.44 7.46 18.41
C LYS A 116 6.58 7.74 19.40
N LYS A 117 7.31 6.72 19.86
CA LYS A 117 8.51 6.89 20.69
C LYS A 117 9.65 7.60 19.94
N ALA A 118 9.67 7.55 18.61
CA ALA A 118 10.63 8.24 17.78
C ALA A 118 10.35 9.75 17.62
N ASP A 119 9.25 10.25 18.17
CA ASP A 119 8.88 11.68 18.20
C ASP A 119 8.53 12.22 16.79
N ILE A 120 7.28 12.04 16.36
CA ILE A 120 6.80 12.49 15.04
C ILE A 120 6.80 14.02 14.99
N THR A 121 7.40 14.60 13.95
CA THR A 121 7.59 16.04 13.80
C THR A 121 7.17 16.55 12.43
N GLU A 122 6.67 17.79 12.38
CA GLU A 122 6.32 18.47 11.13
C GLU A 122 7.57 19.01 10.43
N GLN A 123 7.50 19.06 9.10
CA GLN A 123 8.48 19.64 8.19
C GLN A 123 7.90 20.89 7.51
N GLU A 124 8.70 21.66 6.77
CA GLU A 124 8.19 22.90 6.14
C GLU A 124 7.40 22.63 4.85
N ALA A 125 7.70 21.55 4.13
CA ALA A 125 7.00 21.19 2.90
C ALA A 125 5.52 20.84 3.16
N LYS A 126 4.66 21.20 2.22
CA LYS A 126 3.22 20.88 2.27
C LYS A 126 2.97 19.44 1.85
N ARG A 127 1.97 18.80 2.46
CA ARG A 127 1.48 17.49 2.01
C ARG A 127 0.80 17.62 0.65
N ASP A 128 1.08 16.67 -0.21
CA ASP A 128 0.45 16.55 -1.52
C ASP A 128 -0.53 15.37 -1.51
N TYR A 129 -1.82 15.65 -1.59
CA TYR A 129 -2.89 14.66 -1.47
C TYR A 129 -3.39 14.21 -2.84
N LEU A 130 -3.68 12.90 -2.95
CA LEU A 130 -4.63 12.43 -3.95
C LEU A 130 -6.05 12.71 -3.44
N VAL A 131 -6.72 13.70 -4.02
CA VAL A 131 -8.14 13.96 -3.76
C VAL A 131 -8.96 13.19 -4.80
N ILE A 132 -9.86 12.33 -4.33
CA ILE A 132 -10.80 11.62 -5.20
C ILE A 132 -11.93 12.59 -5.58
N GLU A 133 -12.01 12.96 -6.85
CA GLU A 133 -13.03 13.87 -7.40
C GLU A 133 -14.12 13.11 -8.16
N ASP A 134 -13.76 12.00 -8.78
CA ASP A 134 -14.65 11.11 -9.52
C ASP A 134 -14.60 9.69 -8.94
N THR A 135 -15.67 8.93 -9.12
CA THR A 135 -15.73 7.53 -8.68
C THR A 135 -14.72 6.68 -9.43
N VAL A 136 -13.88 5.95 -8.69
CA VAL A 136 -12.98 4.92 -9.22
C VAL A 136 -13.46 3.56 -8.75
N HIS A 137 -13.72 2.65 -9.66
CA HIS A 137 -14.24 1.32 -9.36
C HIS A 137 -13.35 0.22 -9.92
N TYR A 138 -13.00 -0.72 -9.05
CA TYR A 138 -12.34 -1.98 -9.38
C TYR A 138 -13.28 -3.15 -9.08
N HIS A 139 -13.45 -4.04 -10.03
CA HIS A 139 -14.24 -5.27 -9.90
C HIS A 139 -13.46 -6.47 -10.45
N ASP A 140 -13.53 -7.60 -9.77
CA ASP A 140 -13.01 -8.90 -10.24
C ASP A 140 -14.10 -9.97 -10.14
N ASP A 141 -14.69 -10.34 -11.25
CA ASP A 141 -15.73 -11.36 -11.36
C ASP A 141 -15.30 -12.73 -10.81
N LYS A 142 -14.01 -13.08 -10.91
CA LYS A 142 -13.52 -14.41 -10.50
C LYS A 142 -13.50 -14.57 -8.98
N THR A 143 -13.17 -13.52 -8.27
CA THR A 143 -13.06 -13.51 -6.81
C THR A 143 -14.24 -12.80 -6.15
N ASN A 144 -15.15 -12.24 -6.96
CA ASN A 144 -16.29 -11.44 -6.50
C ASN A 144 -15.87 -10.29 -5.56
N VAL A 145 -14.79 -9.62 -5.95
CA VAL A 145 -14.25 -8.46 -5.22
C VAL A 145 -14.76 -7.19 -5.83
N ASP A 146 -15.19 -6.26 -4.98
CA ASP A 146 -15.52 -4.88 -5.35
C ASP A 146 -14.78 -3.90 -4.47
N ILE A 147 -14.07 -2.94 -5.08
CA ILE A 147 -13.45 -1.82 -4.37
C ILE A 147 -13.80 -0.52 -5.09
N VAL A 148 -14.37 0.42 -4.35
CA VAL A 148 -14.83 1.70 -4.91
C VAL A 148 -14.23 2.85 -4.10
N ALA A 149 -13.60 3.82 -4.79
CA ALA A 149 -13.29 5.11 -4.20
C ALA A 149 -14.34 6.15 -4.63
N LEU A 150 -14.89 6.86 -3.65
CA LEU A 150 -15.91 7.88 -3.83
C LEU A 150 -15.35 9.26 -3.44
N PRO A 151 -15.84 10.34 -4.08
CA PRO A 151 -15.46 11.70 -3.73
C PRO A 151 -15.69 12.04 -2.26
N LEU A 152 -14.62 12.52 -1.60
CA LEU A 152 -14.67 13.11 -0.26
C LEU A 152 -13.47 14.05 -0.13
N LYS A 153 -13.72 15.36 -0.02
CA LYS A 153 -12.67 16.38 -0.18
C LYS A 153 -11.77 16.57 1.04
N ASP A 154 -12.30 16.35 2.24
CA ASP A 154 -11.64 16.80 3.47
C ASP A 154 -11.14 15.66 4.36
N ASP A 155 -11.60 14.43 4.13
CA ASP A 155 -11.33 13.26 4.97
C ASP A 155 -10.85 12.05 4.16
N PHE A 156 -10.24 11.09 4.87
CA PHE A 156 -10.05 9.73 4.42
C PHE A 156 -10.93 8.79 5.23
N ARG A 157 -11.82 8.06 4.55
CA ARG A 157 -12.70 7.05 5.14
C ARG A 157 -12.58 5.74 4.39
N ILE A 158 -12.69 4.65 5.14
CA ILE A 158 -12.60 3.32 4.56
C ILE A 158 -13.55 2.36 5.28
N SER A 159 -14.28 1.56 4.52
CA SER A 159 -15.13 0.49 5.04
C SER A 159 -14.79 -0.81 4.32
N VAL A 160 -14.70 -1.89 5.08
CA VAL A 160 -14.36 -3.22 4.59
C VAL A 160 -15.43 -4.21 5.02
N MET A 161 -15.85 -5.05 4.09
CA MET A 161 -16.62 -6.26 4.33
C MET A 161 -15.80 -7.47 3.87
N ILE A 162 -15.64 -8.46 4.72
CA ILE A 162 -15.00 -9.75 4.40
C ILE A 162 -16.03 -10.88 4.39
N ASP A 163 -15.85 -11.79 3.46
CA ASP A 163 -16.65 -13.00 3.31
C ASP A 163 -15.78 -14.06 2.58
N TYR A 164 -15.37 -15.06 3.32
CA TYR A 164 -14.53 -16.15 2.82
C TYR A 164 -15.36 -17.38 2.42
N ASN A 165 -16.70 -17.27 2.40
CA ASN A 165 -17.61 -18.41 2.25
C ASN A 165 -17.32 -19.53 3.28
N ASN A 166 -16.79 -19.15 4.44
CA ASN A 166 -16.43 -20.07 5.52
C ASN A 166 -17.33 -19.83 6.72
N PRO A 167 -18.19 -20.80 7.11
CA PRO A 167 -19.13 -20.64 8.23
C PRO A 167 -18.45 -20.37 9.57
N ALA A 168 -17.20 -20.82 9.78
CA ALA A 168 -16.46 -20.58 11.01
C ALA A 168 -16.15 -19.09 11.25
N LEU A 169 -15.94 -18.34 10.18
CA LEU A 169 -15.69 -16.90 10.27
C LEU A 169 -16.97 -16.08 10.03
N GLY A 170 -17.81 -16.52 9.09
CA GLY A 170 -18.98 -15.80 8.64
C GLY A 170 -18.62 -14.50 7.89
N VAL A 171 -19.63 -13.64 7.71
CA VAL A 171 -19.45 -12.31 7.11
C VAL A 171 -19.16 -11.31 8.21
N GLN A 172 -18.12 -10.51 8.04
CA GLN A 172 -17.79 -9.44 8.97
C GLN A 172 -17.58 -8.13 8.23
N HIS A 173 -17.82 -7.02 8.92
CA HIS A 173 -17.58 -5.68 8.39
C HIS A 173 -16.98 -4.76 9.45
N THR A 174 -16.30 -3.72 8.98
CA THR A 174 -15.75 -2.66 9.81
C THR A 174 -15.59 -1.37 9.01
N GLY A 175 -15.39 -0.24 9.68
CA GLY A 175 -15.13 1.03 9.03
C GLY A 175 -14.29 1.95 9.88
N LEU A 176 -13.39 2.69 9.23
CA LEU A 176 -12.59 3.77 9.78
C LEU A 176 -13.10 5.08 9.19
N PHE A 177 -13.46 6.02 10.04
CA PHE A 177 -14.05 7.30 9.65
C PHE A 177 -13.15 8.49 9.97
N ASN A 178 -12.16 8.30 10.84
CA ASN A 178 -11.13 9.30 11.13
C ASN A 178 -9.80 8.60 11.44
N LEU A 179 -8.83 8.73 10.52
CA LEU A 179 -7.56 8.03 10.61
C LEU A 179 -6.80 8.38 11.90
N GLN A 180 -6.69 9.64 12.24
CA GLN A 180 -5.94 10.13 13.41
C GLN A 180 -6.50 9.65 14.75
N LYS A 181 -7.82 9.55 14.84
CA LYS A 181 -8.50 9.22 16.11
C LYS A 181 -8.65 7.72 16.34
N GLU A 182 -8.81 6.97 15.25
CA GLU A 182 -9.27 5.59 15.32
C GLU A 182 -8.17 4.58 15.02
N PHE A 183 -7.23 4.88 14.13
CA PHE A 183 -6.27 3.89 13.63
C PHE A 183 -5.48 3.21 14.76
N GLU A 184 -4.87 3.99 15.63
CA GLU A 184 -4.03 3.49 16.72
C GLU A 184 -4.76 2.54 17.67
N LYS A 185 -6.00 2.89 18.04
CA LYS A 185 -6.75 2.16 19.07
C LYS A 185 -7.62 1.03 18.53
N GLU A 186 -8.18 1.25 17.32
CA GLU A 186 -9.22 0.40 16.77
C GLU A 186 -8.73 -0.55 15.67
N PHE A 187 -7.64 -0.20 14.97
CA PHE A 187 -7.16 -0.97 13.81
C PHE A 187 -5.75 -1.50 13.97
N ALA A 188 -4.81 -0.67 14.43
CA ALA A 188 -3.42 -1.09 14.61
C ALA A 188 -3.26 -2.36 15.49
N PRO A 189 -4.08 -2.60 16.54
CA PRO A 189 -3.97 -3.81 17.34
C PRO A 189 -4.55 -5.09 16.70
N SER A 190 -5.13 -5.02 15.50
CA SER A 190 -5.78 -6.17 14.87
C SER A 190 -4.74 -7.12 14.27
N ARG A 191 -4.72 -8.36 14.75
CA ARG A 191 -3.75 -9.38 14.35
C ARG A 191 -4.13 -10.06 13.05
N THR A 192 -3.11 -10.51 12.31
CA THR A 192 -3.29 -11.38 11.15
C THR A 192 -3.92 -12.72 11.54
N PHE A 193 -4.55 -13.38 10.58
CA PHE A 193 -5.24 -14.64 10.80
C PHE A 193 -5.08 -15.59 9.61
N CYS A 194 -5.27 -16.88 9.87
CA CYS A 194 -5.39 -17.91 8.86
C CYS A 194 -6.45 -18.94 9.32
N PHE A 195 -6.89 -19.78 8.38
CA PHE A 195 -7.72 -20.93 8.72
C PHE A 195 -6.86 -22.14 9.07
N LEU A 196 -7.35 -22.98 9.98
CA LEU A 196 -6.67 -24.22 10.38
C LEU A 196 -6.42 -25.12 9.15
N SER A 197 -7.37 -25.16 8.22
CA SER A 197 -7.27 -25.92 6.98
C SER A 197 -6.13 -25.45 6.05
N GLU A 198 -5.68 -24.21 6.16
CA GLU A 198 -4.65 -23.62 5.29
C GLU A 198 -3.23 -23.88 5.79
N ILE A 199 -3.04 -24.17 7.08
CA ILE A 199 -1.69 -24.21 7.70
C ILE A 199 -0.78 -25.22 7.02
N GLU A 200 -1.26 -26.44 6.73
CA GLU A 200 -0.45 -27.48 6.09
C GLU A 200 0.03 -27.02 4.69
N TYR A 201 -0.88 -26.47 3.89
CA TYR A 201 -0.54 -25.92 2.59
C TYR A 201 0.47 -24.77 2.71
N LEU A 202 0.31 -23.87 3.67
CA LEU A 202 1.24 -22.76 3.90
C LEU A 202 2.66 -23.26 4.23
N GLN A 203 2.76 -24.31 5.02
CA GLN A 203 4.05 -24.93 5.37
C GLN A 203 4.69 -25.65 4.18
N GLU A 204 3.90 -26.39 3.38
CA GLU A 204 4.39 -27.04 2.17
C GLU A 204 4.97 -26.04 1.14
N GLN A 205 4.42 -24.82 1.13
CA GLN A 205 4.92 -23.71 0.34
C GLN A 205 6.14 -22.99 0.98
N ASN A 206 6.72 -23.53 2.06
CA ASN A 206 7.81 -22.93 2.83
C ASN A 206 7.48 -21.53 3.42
N LEU A 207 6.24 -21.28 3.73
CA LEU A 207 5.74 -20.05 4.31
C LEU A 207 5.49 -20.21 5.81
N ILE A 208 5.19 -19.09 6.50
CA ILE A 208 4.88 -19.04 7.94
C ILE A 208 5.97 -19.67 8.83
N LYS A 209 7.24 -19.64 8.43
CA LYS A 209 8.34 -20.20 9.22
C LYS A 209 8.55 -19.51 10.56
N GLY A 210 8.20 -18.23 10.66
CA GLY A 210 8.17 -17.46 11.91
C GLY A 210 6.78 -17.32 12.51
N GLY A 211 5.78 -17.99 11.91
CA GLY A 211 4.41 -17.99 12.41
C GLY A 211 4.26 -18.83 13.67
N ASP A 212 3.67 -18.25 14.70
CA ASP A 212 3.30 -18.92 15.93
C ASP A 212 1.92 -18.46 16.44
N LEU A 213 1.43 -19.06 17.50
CA LEU A 213 0.14 -18.69 18.09
C LEU A 213 0.15 -17.31 18.76
N ASN A 214 1.31 -16.63 18.89
CA ASN A 214 1.39 -15.29 19.47
C ASN A 214 1.26 -14.21 18.39
N ASN A 215 1.59 -14.54 17.14
CA ASN A 215 1.59 -13.59 16.03
C ASN A 215 0.52 -13.82 14.96
N ALA A 216 -0.31 -14.86 15.09
CA ALA A 216 -1.44 -15.09 14.20
C ALA A 216 -2.64 -15.70 14.95
N ILE A 217 -3.84 -15.33 14.52
CA ILE A 217 -5.10 -15.95 14.95
C ILE A 217 -5.36 -17.14 14.03
N VAL A 218 -5.55 -18.33 14.58
CA VAL A 218 -5.93 -19.51 13.81
C VAL A 218 -7.41 -19.80 14.03
N ILE A 219 -8.20 -19.67 12.97
CA ILE A 219 -9.65 -19.92 12.95
C ILE A 219 -9.87 -21.42 12.71
N VAL A 220 -10.62 -22.06 13.60
CA VAL A 220 -10.94 -23.49 13.51
C VAL A 220 -12.11 -23.65 12.55
N ASP A 221 -11.83 -24.08 11.33
CA ASP A 221 -12.80 -24.27 10.26
C ASP A 221 -12.99 -25.74 9.85
N LYS A 222 -12.28 -26.64 10.51
CA LYS A 222 -12.42 -28.09 10.35
C LYS A 222 -12.26 -28.80 11.68
N ASP A 223 -12.86 -29.96 11.83
CA ASP A 223 -12.54 -30.87 12.89
C ASP A 223 -11.12 -31.44 12.69
N ALA A 224 -10.40 -31.64 13.78
CA ALA A 224 -9.10 -32.28 13.76
C ALA A 224 -9.00 -33.25 14.94
N SER A 225 -8.46 -34.45 14.67
CA SER A 225 -8.17 -35.43 15.69
C SER A 225 -6.95 -35.03 16.54
N ASP A 226 -6.83 -35.57 17.73
CA ASP A 226 -5.67 -35.33 18.61
C ASP A 226 -4.34 -35.67 17.91
N SER A 227 -4.31 -36.69 17.06
CA SER A 227 -3.14 -37.06 16.24
C SER A 227 -2.78 -36.03 15.18
N GLU A 228 -3.77 -35.39 14.54
CA GLU A 228 -3.56 -34.30 13.58
C GLU A 228 -3.07 -33.04 14.29
N LEU A 229 -3.62 -32.71 15.46
CA LEU A 229 -3.16 -31.60 16.29
C LEU A 229 -1.72 -31.82 16.78
N GLU A 230 -1.35 -33.03 17.21
CA GLU A 230 0.03 -33.32 17.57
C GLU A 230 1.00 -33.32 16.39
N SER A 231 0.56 -33.71 15.18
CA SER A 231 1.33 -33.57 13.97
C SER A 231 1.53 -32.09 13.63
N LEU A 232 0.47 -31.29 13.70
CA LEU A 232 0.50 -29.85 13.48
C LEU A 232 1.47 -29.17 14.45
N LYS A 233 1.37 -29.50 15.74
CA LYS A 233 2.26 -29.00 16.79
C LYS A 233 3.74 -29.21 16.46
N LYS A 234 4.11 -30.41 16.03
CA LYS A 234 5.48 -30.74 15.62
C LYS A 234 5.93 -29.97 14.39
N LYS A 235 5.02 -29.80 13.42
CA LYS A 235 5.29 -29.08 12.18
C LYS A 235 5.51 -27.58 12.40
N ILE A 236 4.73 -26.96 13.32
CA ILE A 236 4.81 -25.52 13.62
C ILE A 236 5.88 -25.22 14.69
N GLY A 237 6.45 -26.25 15.32
CA GLY A 237 7.46 -26.07 16.37
C GLY A 237 6.90 -25.50 17.68
N ILE A 238 5.61 -25.72 17.97
CA ILE A 238 4.97 -25.25 19.18
C ILE A 238 5.19 -26.28 20.31
N GLU A 239 5.71 -25.84 21.44
CA GLU A 239 5.91 -26.71 22.62
C GLU A 239 4.62 -26.92 23.44
N GLU A 240 3.73 -25.92 23.42
CA GLU A 240 2.46 -25.96 24.18
C GLU A 240 1.46 -26.95 23.56
N SER A 241 0.52 -27.44 24.39
CA SER A 241 -0.59 -28.27 23.89
C SER A 241 -1.51 -27.48 22.99
N ILE A 242 -1.91 -28.07 21.87
CA ILE A 242 -2.87 -27.48 20.95
C ILE A 242 -4.23 -28.10 21.19
N ILE A 243 -5.26 -27.26 21.35
CA ILE A 243 -6.65 -27.70 21.50
C ILE A 243 -7.55 -26.94 20.52
N LEU A 244 -8.57 -27.62 20.00
CA LEU A 244 -9.64 -26.95 19.25
C LEU A 244 -10.44 -26.08 20.22
N GLY A 245 -10.42 -24.77 20.02
CA GLY A 245 -11.10 -23.85 20.90
C GLY A 245 -12.63 -23.92 20.76
N SER A 246 -13.34 -23.94 21.87
CA SER A 246 -14.81 -23.89 21.89
C SER A 246 -15.38 -22.58 21.39
N ASN A 247 -14.57 -21.54 21.31
CA ASN A 247 -14.89 -20.22 20.74
C ASN A 247 -14.58 -20.11 19.24
N GLY A 248 -14.22 -21.20 18.55
CA GLY A 248 -13.85 -21.22 17.15
C GLY A 248 -12.43 -20.74 16.85
N ILE A 249 -11.63 -20.49 17.88
CA ILE A 249 -10.22 -20.05 17.75
C ILE A 249 -9.32 -21.09 18.42
N LEU A 250 -8.22 -21.44 17.77
CA LEU A 250 -7.27 -22.42 18.30
C LEU A 250 -6.75 -21.97 19.68
N ASN A 251 -6.65 -22.90 20.62
CA ASN A 251 -6.27 -22.66 22.00
C ASN A 251 -7.17 -21.67 22.78
N ASN A 252 -8.44 -21.52 22.39
CA ASN A 252 -9.38 -20.57 22.99
C ASN A 252 -8.82 -19.15 23.13
N ARG A 253 -7.94 -18.73 22.26
CA ARG A 253 -7.41 -17.37 22.30
C ARG A 253 -8.54 -16.34 22.13
N GLU A 254 -8.48 -15.31 22.95
CA GLU A 254 -9.45 -14.22 22.86
C GLU A 254 -9.12 -13.29 21.72
N LEU A 255 -10.13 -12.88 20.97
CA LEU A 255 -10.04 -11.80 19.99
C LEU A 255 -9.95 -10.46 20.72
N ARG A 256 -9.11 -9.56 20.26
CA ARG A 256 -9.04 -8.17 20.74
C ARG A 256 -10.29 -7.39 20.40
N PHE A 257 -10.90 -7.72 19.26
CA PHE A 257 -12.16 -7.17 18.78
C PHE A 257 -13.04 -8.29 18.24
N ARG A 258 -14.36 -8.19 18.44
CA ARG A 258 -15.31 -9.20 17.93
C ARG A 258 -15.16 -9.44 16.40
N ASN A 259 -14.79 -8.39 15.65
CA ASN A 259 -14.56 -8.41 14.21
C ASN A 259 -13.09 -8.17 13.86
N GLU A 260 -12.17 -8.72 14.66
CA GLU A 260 -10.72 -8.53 14.48
C GLU A 260 -10.24 -8.94 13.08
N PRO A 261 -10.69 -10.04 12.45
CA PRO A 261 -10.34 -10.37 11.07
C PRO A 261 -10.70 -9.29 10.05
N ALA A 262 -11.89 -8.69 10.14
CA ALA A 262 -12.29 -7.61 9.25
C ALA A 262 -11.45 -6.34 9.48
N ARG A 263 -11.12 -6.04 10.73
CA ARG A 263 -10.24 -4.91 11.09
C ARG A 263 -8.83 -5.10 10.55
N HIS A 264 -8.31 -6.34 10.62
CA HIS A 264 -7.01 -6.66 10.03
C HIS A 264 -7.02 -6.49 8.51
N LYS A 265 -8.07 -6.93 7.81
CA LYS A 265 -8.18 -6.71 6.36
C LYS A 265 -8.32 -5.24 5.98
N LEU A 266 -8.88 -4.40 6.84
CA LEU A 266 -8.87 -2.96 6.66
C LEU A 266 -7.45 -2.39 6.86
N LEU A 267 -6.71 -2.88 7.85
CA LEU A 267 -5.30 -2.53 8.07
C LEU A 267 -4.45 -2.88 6.85
N ASP A 268 -4.58 -4.11 6.31
CA ASP A 268 -3.88 -4.55 5.08
C ASP A 268 -4.18 -3.60 3.91
N LEU A 269 -5.45 -3.24 3.73
CA LEU A 269 -5.85 -2.32 2.65
C LEU A 269 -5.24 -0.92 2.84
N ILE A 270 -5.13 -0.41 4.07
CA ILE A 270 -4.42 0.86 4.35
C ILE A 270 -2.95 0.74 3.96
N GLY A 271 -2.28 -0.36 4.31
CA GLY A 271 -0.89 -0.60 3.96
C GLY A 271 -0.64 -0.68 2.46
N ASP A 272 -1.50 -1.39 1.74
CA ASP A 272 -1.43 -1.49 0.28
C ASP A 272 -1.73 -0.15 -0.41
N LEU A 273 -2.65 0.66 0.14
CA LEU A 273 -2.93 2.02 -0.34
C LEU A 273 -1.78 3.00 -0.10
N ALA A 274 -0.96 2.80 0.92
CA ALA A 274 0.23 3.63 1.15
C ALA A 274 1.21 3.58 -0.03
N LEU A 275 1.18 2.51 -0.84
CA LEU A 275 1.96 2.35 -2.07
C LEU A 275 1.54 3.31 -3.20
N ILE A 276 0.47 4.09 -3.04
CA ILE A 276 0.19 5.25 -3.90
C ILE A 276 1.34 6.25 -3.82
N GLY A 277 2.06 6.31 -2.68
CA GLY A 277 3.12 7.28 -2.41
C GLY A 277 2.59 8.69 -2.14
N ALA A 278 1.32 8.81 -1.78
CA ALA A 278 0.67 10.04 -1.35
C ALA A 278 -0.51 9.73 -0.43
N PRO A 279 -0.82 10.58 0.55
CA PRO A 279 -2.05 10.45 1.34
C PRO A 279 -3.29 10.69 0.48
N VAL A 280 -4.37 9.98 0.81
CA VAL A 280 -5.63 10.02 0.05
C VAL A 280 -6.68 10.83 0.80
N LYS A 281 -7.47 11.62 0.08
CA LYS A 281 -8.75 12.18 0.52
C LYS A 281 -9.86 11.58 -0.33
N GLY A 282 -10.74 10.81 0.30
CA GLY A 282 -11.79 10.05 -0.37
C GLY A 282 -12.42 9.04 0.57
N GLN A 283 -13.54 8.47 0.17
CA GLN A 283 -14.16 7.35 0.86
C GLN A 283 -13.95 6.06 0.05
N ILE A 284 -13.38 5.04 0.67
CA ILE A 284 -13.14 3.73 0.06
C ILE A 284 -14.11 2.72 0.66
N LEU A 285 -14.80 1.98 -0.20
CA LEU A 285 -15.67 0.86 0.15
C LEU A 285 -15.09 -0.40 -0.49
N ALA A 286 -14.78 -1.42 0.30
CA ALA A 286 -14.18 -2.65 -0.18
C ALA A 286 -14.98 -3.86 0.29
N ALA A 287 -15.42 -4.66 -0.66
CA ALA A 287 -16.04 -5.96 -0.41
C ALA A 287 -15.06 -7.06 -0.82
N ARG A 288 -14.73 -7.95 0.12
CA ARG A 288 -13.80 -9.08 -0.02
C ARG A 288 -12.38 -8.68 -0.48
N PRO A 289 -11.78 -7.59 0.06
CA PRO A 289 -10.46 -7.17 -0.35
C PRO A 289 -9.40 -8.23 0.00
N GLY A 290 -8.34 -8.27 -0.81
CA GLY A 290 -7.12 -9.06 -0.58
C GLY A 290 -5.96 -8.39 -1.30
N HIS A 291 -4.71 -8.78 -1.02
CA HIS A 291 -3.52 -8.09 -1.54
C HIS A 291 -3.56 -7.90 -3.06
N LYS A 292 -4.01 -8.92 -3.81
CA LYS A 292 -4.13 -8.81 -5.27
C LYS A 292 -5.06 -7.68 -5.71
N SER A 293 -6.28 -7.67 -5.18
CA SER A 293 -7.26 -6.64 -5.52
C SER A 293 -6.87 -5.26 -5.00
N ASN A 294 -6.28 -5.21 -3.79
CA ASN A 294 -5.77 -3.98 -3.20
C ASN A 294 -4.69 -3.35 -4.09
N VAL A 295 -3.71 -4.16 -4.54
CA VAL A 295 -2.61 -3.72 -5.40
C VAL A 295 -3.14 -3.24 -6.76
N GLU A 296 -4.05 -3.98 -7.40
CA GLU A 296 -4.64 -3.55 -8.68
C GLU A 296 -5.44 -2.24 -8.53
N PHE A 297 -6.22 -2.12 -7.46
CA PHE A 297 -6.92 -0.87 -7.15
C PHE A 297 -5.95 0.29 -6.86
N THR A 298 -4.88 0.02 -6.10
CA THR A 298 -3.83 1.01 -5.80
C THR A 298 -3.11 1.48 -7.07
N LYS A 299 -2.88 0.61 -8.05
CA LYS A 299 -2.35 1.00 -9.38
C LYS A 299 -3.25 2.01 -10.10
N MET A 300 -4.58 1.81 -10.02
CA MET A 300 -5.53 2.76 -10.62
C MET A 300 -5.44 4.13 -9.94
N LEU A 301 -5.39 4.15 -8.61
CA LEU A 301 -5.26 5.38 -7.84
C LEU A 301 -3.90 6.06 -8.03
N ARG A 302 -2.80 5.29 -8.12
CA ARG A 302 -1.46 5.83 -8.44
C ARG A 302 -1.44 6.50 -9.80
N LYS A 303 -2.04 5.87 -10.82
CA LYS A 303 -2.16 6.47 -12.14
C LYS A 303 -2.89 7.82 -12.09
N LEU A 304 -4.02 7.87 -11.38
CA LEU A 304 -4.78 9.10 -11.18
C LEU A 304 -3.95 10.18 -10.45
N TYR A 305 -3.22 9.80 -9.39
CA TYR A 305 -2.34 10.72 -8.66
C TYR A 305 -1.26 11.34 -9.56
N LEU A 306 -0.56 10.50 -10.33
CA LEU A 306 0.49 10.97 -11.24
C LEU A 306 -0.07 11.88 -12.34
N GLN A 307 -1.25 11.56 -12.89
CA GLN A 307 -1.93 12.40 -13.84
C GLN A 307 -2.24 13.78 -13.25
N LYS A 308 -2.87 13.83 -12.07
CA LYS A 308 -3.19 15.10 -11.39
C LYS A 308 -1.93 15.90 -11.01
N LYS A 309 -0.84 15.23 -10.65
CA LYS A 309 0.44 15.88 -10.36
C LYS A 309 1.03 16.56 -11.58
N ILE A 310 0.94 15.90 -12.75
CA ILE A 310 1.36 16.46 -14.02
C ILE A 310 0.47 17.65 -14.37
N GLU A 311 -0.85 17.50 -14.31
CA GLU A 311 -1.80 18.58 -14.58
C GLU A 311 -1.54 19.80 -13.68
N LYS A 312 -1.31 19.60 -12.38
CA LYS A 312 -1.01 20.67 -11.42
C LYS A 312 0.31 21.38 -11.72
N LYS A 313 1.35 20.61 -12.11
CA LYS A 313 2.67 21.18 -12.46
C LYS A 313 2.58 22.11 -13.67
N PHE A 314 1.72 21.77 -14.64
CA PHE A 314 1.56 22.50 -15.89
C PHE A 314 0.26 23.32 -15.95
N GLN A 315 -0.43 23.51 -14.82
CA GLN A 315 -1.59 24.43 -14.71
C GLN A 315 -1.16 25.90 -14.78
N VAL A 316 -0.54 26.29 -15.90
CA VAL A 316 -0.44 27.68 -16.29
C VAL A 316 -1.53 27.95 -17.32
N LEU A 317 -2.62 28.61 -16.89
CA LEU A 317 -3.75 29.07 -17.70
C LEU A 317 -4.57 27.95 -18.40
N LYS A 318 -5.54 27.38 -17.67
CA LYS A 318 -6.64 26.64 -18.30
C LYS A 318 -7.39 27.58 -19.26
N SER A 319 -7.05 27.55 -20.55
CA SER A 319 -8.08 27.74 -21.56
C SER A 319 -8.91 26.45 -21.60
N GLU A 320 -10.22 26.55 -21.61
CA GLU A 320 -11.12 25.42 -21.82
C GLU A 320 -10.56 24.55 -22.97
N ASN A 321 -10.26 23.26 -22.71
CA ASN A 321 -9.70 22.27 -23.63
C ASN A 321 -8.16 22.26 -23.86
N CYS A 322 -7.33 22.61 -22.90
CA CYS A 322 -5.88 22.46 -23.01
C CYS A 322 -5.26 21.89 -21.74
N ILE A 323 -4.60 20.73 -21.83
CA ILE A 323 -3.85 20.12 -20.71
C ILE A 323 -2.46 20.74 -20.62
N PHE A 324 -1.73 20.86 -21.77
CA PHE A 324 -0.45 21.53 -21.88
C PHE A 324 -0.50 22.56 -23.00
N ASP A 325 -0.14 23.76 -22.67
CA ASP A 325 0.10 24.85 -23.67
C ASP A 325 1.50 24.74 -24.25
N ILE A 326 1.84 25.69 -25.13
CA ILE A 326 3.14 25.71 -25.82
C ILE A 326 4.30 25.89 -24.83
N GLU A 327 4.13 26.65 -23.76
CA GLU A 327 5.18 26.90 -22.77
C GLU A 327 5.50 25.61 -22.00
N ALA A 328 4.49 24.90 -21.55
CA ALA A 328 4.64 23.60 -20.91
C ALA A 328 5.29 22.54 -21.84
N ILE A 329 4.91 22.53 -23.12
CA ILE A 329 5.52 21.65 -24.13
C ILE A 329 6.99 21.96 -24.33
N LEU A 330 7.37 23.24 -24.34
CA LEU A 330 8.76 23.67 -24.49
C LEU A 330 9.64 23.31 -23.29
N GLU A 331 9.07 23.15 -22.09
CA GLU A 331 9.79 22.65 -20.92
C GLU A 331 10.04 21.14 -20.98
N ILE A 332 9.12 20.40 -21.58
CA ILE A 332 9.17 18.93 -21.64
C ILE A 332 10.01 18.45 -22.83
N MET A 333 9.80 19.07 -24.00
CA MET A 333 10.41 18.66 -25.26
C MET A 333 11.60 19.56 -25.64
N PRO A 334 12.75 18.97 -26.04
CA PRO A 334 13.90 19.75 -26.49
C PRO A 334 13.68 20.42 -27.87
N HIS A 335 12.63 20.03 -28.58
CA HIS A 335 12.34 20.54 -29.93
C HIS A 335 11.97 22.00 -29.88
N ARG A 336 12.42 22.73 -30.94
CA ARG A 336 12.15 24.14 -31.16
C ARG A 336 11.75 24.32 -32.62
N TYR A 337 11.25 25.52 -32.96
CA TYR A 337 10.96 25.87 -34.36
C TYR A 337 12.18 25.58 -35.26
N PRO A 338 12.00 24.94 -36.44
CA PRO A 338 10.75 24.52 -37.07
C PRO A 338 10.31 23.06 -36.72
N PHE A 339 11.01 22.36 -35.85
CA PHE A 339 10.77 20.95 -35.55
C PHE A 339 9.70 20.70 -34.46
N LEU A 340 9.26 21.75 -33.78
CA LEU A 340 8.16 21.64 -32.83
C LEU A 340 6.82 21.65 -33.57
N MET A 341 6.24 20.46 -33.77
CA MET A 341 5.02 20.26 -34.55
C MET A 341 3.77 20.05 -33.68
N VAL A 342 3.73 20.58 -32.45
CA VAL A 342 2.58 20.52 -31.54
C VAL A 342 2.41 21.91 -30.93
N ASP A 343 1.18 22.43 -30.92
CA ASP A 343 0.87 23.72 -30.32
C ASP A 343 0.26 23.56 -28.91
N ARG A 344 -0.45 22.46 -28.65
CA ARG A 344 -1.04 22.15 -27.36
C ARG A 344 -1.40 20.67 -27.22
N ILE A 345 -1.46 20.20 -26.00
CA ILE A 345 -1.96 18.84 -25.65
C ILE A 345 -3.37 18.99 -25.07
N ILE A 346 -4.31 18.24 -25.63
CA ILE A 346 -5.73 18.31 -25.29
C ILE A 346 -6.23 17.07 -24.52
N ASP A 347 -5.48 15.96 -24.60
CA ASP A 347 -5.80 14.75 -23.86
C ASP A 347 -4.52 13.92 -23.60
N ILE A 348 -4.44 13.27 -22.41
CA ILE A 348 -3.31 12.42 -22.04
C ILE A 348 -3.77 11.24 -21.21
N GLU A 349 -3.34 10.06 -21.61
CA GLU A 349 -3.43 8.83 -20.83
C GLU A 349 -2.02 8.32 -20.55
N VAL A 350 -1.58 8.46 -19.29
CA VAL A 350 -0.19 8.20 -18.88
C VAL A 350 0.25 6.80 -19.32
N ASN A 351 1.44 6.73 -19.97
CA ASN A 351 2.05 5.53 -20.55
C ASN A 351 1.24 4.83 -21.66
N LYS A 352 0.17 5.45 -22.18
CA LYS A 352 -0.64 4.84 -23.23
C LYS A 352 -0.87 5.76 -24.44
N ARG A 353 -1.34 6.99 -24.22
CA ARG A 353 -1.79 7.85 -25.30
C ARG A 353 -1.63 9.32 -24.95
N ILE A 354 -1.29 10.11 -25.97
CA ILE A 354 -1.32 11.57 -25.91
C ILE A 354 -2.01 12.09 -27.17
N VAL A 355 -2.84 13.11 -27.02
CA VAL A 355 -3.48 13.80 -28.15
C VAL A 355 -2.96 15.24 -28.21
N GLY A 356 -2.14 15.48 -29.21
CA GLY A 356 -1.63 16.81 -29.53
C GLY A 356 -2.44 17.49 -30.64
N LEU A 357 -2.52 18.80 -30.60
CA LEU A 357 -3.14 19.61 -31.62
C LEU A 357 -2.11 20.53 -32.23
N LYS A 358 -2.05 20.58 -33.59
CA LYS A 358 -1.24 21.50 -34.37
C LYS A 358 -2.15 22.35 -35.24
N ASN A 359 -2.06 23.66 -35.09
CA ASN A 359 -2.66 24.62 -36.04
C ASN A 359 -1.74 24.76 -37.24
N VAL A 360 -2.18 24.26 -38.37
CA VAL A 360 -1.41 24.31 -39.61
C VAL A 360 -1.79 25.58 -40.37
N THR A 361 -0.83 26.51 -40.49
CA THR A 361 -1.00 27.73 -41.24
C THR A 361 -0.23 27.66 -42.55
N TYR A 362 -0.58 28.51 -43.51
CA TYR A 362 0.09 28.59 -44.83
C TYR A 362 1.61 28.89 -44.71
N ASN A 363 2.02 29.55 -43.65
CA ASN A 363 3.40 29.96 -43.41
C ASN A 363 4.27 28.90 -42.72
N GLU A 364 3.75 27.71 -42.50
CA GLU A 364 4.53 26.63 -41.87
C GLU A 364 5.69 26.23 -42.79
N PRO A 365 6.92 26.05 -42.25
CA PRO A 365 8.12 25.80 -43.04
C PRO A 365 8.06 24.56 -43.93
N PHE A 366 7.29 23.53 -43.50
CA PHE A 366 7.15 22.29 -44.28
C PHE A 366 6.33 22.45 -45.56
N PHE A 367 5.63 23.58 -45.77
CA PHE A 367 5.01 23.91 -47.06
C PHE A 367 6.02 24.47 -48.08
N ASN A 368 7.20 24.94 -47.65
CA ASN A 368 8.22 25.39 -48.54
C ASN A 368 8.74 24.24 -49.41
N GLY A 369 8.38 24.23 -50.67
CA GLY A 369 8.78 23.21 -51.64
C GLY A 369 7.91 21.95 -51.67
N HIS A 370 6.92 21.78 -50.78
CA HIS A 370 6.05 20.60 -50.81
C HIS A 370 4.88 20.78 -51.81
N PHE A 371 4.37 22.00 -51.96
CA PHE A 371 3.36 22.38 -52.97
C PHE A 371 3.76 23.67 -53.65
N PRO A 372 4.80 23.65 -54.53
CA PRO A 372 5.44 24.88 -55.04
C PRO A 372 4.53 25.73 -55.90
N ASN A 373 3.41 25.22 -56.35
CA ASN A 373 2.46 25.91 -57.26
C ASN A 373 1.14 26.30 -56.57
N ARG A 374 1.09 26.35 -55.25
CA ARG A 374 -0.10 26.79 -54.50
C ARG A 374 0.22 27.93 -53.55
#